data_368d4ce7ed9e223e1f5972e01070b5ae
#
_entry.id   368d4ce7ed9e223e1f5972e01070b5ae
#
_cell.length_a   1.000
_cell.length_b   1.000
_cell.length_c   1.000
_cell.angle_alpha   90.00
_cell.angle_beta   90.00
_cell.angle_gamma   90.00
#
_symmetry.space_group_name_H-M   'P 1'
#
loop_
_entity.id
_entity.type
_entity.pdbx_description
1 polymer ?
#
loop_
_entity_poly.entity_id
_entity_poly.type
_entity_poly.pdbx_seq_one_letter_code
_entity_poly.pdbx_strand_id
1 'polypeptide(L)'
;MGEGKRKLLIVLAVAVFIAIGVMQSIIDPMQMTIKKNETTISGGNSNELMVQLPGQFIIASALGFKEVIAGTLWVRADTFFHMGQYQAIIPIVRLVTWLDPHNIDVFTTGAWHLDYNFVDQDQMSDKRYIPASIALLKEGIANNPNIWDLYFELGWTHYCKKLNDQQKALYYMQEACKHEGFDVNTGIKTKRPEFVDRMLAHQYEKVGQFDEAIDEWHKSKKRVEDMIKDPTLKNSYVDHTSLEICDRNLSLMLMRMGWRYGDLEKYKQGLDIALSLDTNSKTPTSWRKASLSAKKDYDRRLASGQPFGDALKPLDTGFQVNFKKLAPKMFVISGKLNLANSSEYKGMASEPFTHWYEENEQKSADRKELWRDGSRVSWMLTDYDYVMPELDTFNWKLNPEETVVWDSIYVTGGAFSSKIDLSRNSEFYPFVAKKYKLTVWFSPQQPNCPDYIQDRVGWKGEAFRDKLLDTKTNPGFRCLKWETVLTRDQLVGKPG
;
A
#
# COMPACT_ATOMS: atom_id res chain seq x y z
N MET A 1 10.87 -49.84 -14.07
CA MET A 1 11.90 -48.94 -14.61
C MET A 1 13.21 -49.71 -14.65
N GLY A 2 13.78 -49.92 -15.83
CA GLY A 2 14.97 -50.77 -15.99
C GLY A 2 16.19 -50.19 -15.26
N GLU A 3 17.07 -51.05 -14.77
CA GLU A 3 18.27 -50.74 -13.97
C GLU A 3 19.15 -49.65 -14.59
N GLY A 4 19.22 -49.57 -15.92
CA GLY A 4 19.93 -48.55 -16.67
C GLY A 4 19.33 -47.13 -16.51
N LYS A 5 18.00 -47.02 -16.51
CA LYS A 5 17.31 -45.72 -16.29
C LYS A 5 17.51 -45.24 -14.87
N ARG A 6 17.57 -46.13 -13.87
CA ARG A 6 17.81 -45.78 -12.47
C ARG A 6 19.27 -45.30 -12.26
N LYS A 7 20.25 -45.92 -12.90
CA LYS A 7 21.65 -45.47 -12.86
C LYS A 7 21.83 -44.12 -13.55
N LEU A 8 21.13 -43.88 -14.66
CA LEU A 8 21.15 -42.56 -15.34
C LEU A 8 20.57 -41.47 -14.50
N LEU A 9 19.42 -41.71 -13.82
CA LEU A 9 18.79 -40.73 -12.90
C LEU A 9 19.68 -40.40 -11.70
N ILE A 10 20.40 -41.40 -11.15
CA ILE A 10 21.34 -41.17 -10.05
C ILE A 10 22.53 -40.32 -10.52
N VAL A 11 23.07 -40.60 -11.69
CA VAL A 11 24.16 -39.80 -12.25
C VAL A 11 23.72 -38.39 -12.54
N LEU A 12 22.50 -38.21 -13.06
CA LEU A 12 21.92 -36.87 -13.29
C LEU A 12 21.71 -36.11 -11.98
N ALA A 13 21.19 -36.77 -10.94
CA ALA A 13 20.99 -36.16 -9.63
C ALA A 13 22.32 -35.75 -8.97
N VAL A 14 23.36 -36.59 -9.09
CA VAL A 14 24.70 -36.27 -8.60
C VAL A 14 25.32 -35.11 -9.40
N ALA A 15 25.14 -35.08 -10.71
CA ALA A 15 25.61 -33.97 -11.54
C ALA A 15 24.93 -32.65 -11.19
N VAL A 16 23.61 -32.67 -10.93
CA VAL A 16 22.86 -31.49 -10.44
C VAL A 16 23.35 -31.07 -9.08
N PHE A 17 23.60 -31.99 -8.16
CA PHE A 17 24.12 -31.66 -6.80
C PHE A 17 25.54 -31.05 -6.87
N ILE A 18 26.39 -31.54 -7.73
CA ILE A 18 27.73 -30.99 -8.00
C ILE A 18 27.60 -29.60 -8.61
N ALA A 19 26.68 -29.39 -9.55
CA ALA A 19 26.43 -28.10 -10.17
C ALA A 19 25.98 -27.07 -9.14
N ILE A 20 25.06 -27.44 -8.22
CA ILE A 20 24.60 -26.58 -7.11
C ILE A 20 25.76 -26.22 -6.17
N GLY A 21 26.62 -27.17 -5.81
CA GLY A 21 27.78 -26.93 -4.95
C GLY A 21 28.82 -25.99 -5.59
N VAL A 22 29.07 -26.20 -6.91
CA VAL A 22 29.93 -25.30 -7.68
C VAL A 22 29.31 -23.89 -7.79
N MET A 23 28.00 -23.81 -7.99
CA MET A 23 27.29 -22.53 -7.98
C MET A 23 27.45 -21.78 -6.65
N GLN A 24 27.28 -22.45 -5.51
CA GLN A 24 27.50 -21.84 -4.19
C GLN A 24 28.92 -21.32 -4.01
N SER A 25 29.94 -22.10 -4.40
CA SER A 25 31.35 -21.69 -4.27
C SER A 25 31.74 -20.50 -5.14
N ILE A 26 30.95 -20.19 -6.18
CA ILE A 26 31.16 -19.04 -7.07
C ILE A 26 30.39 -17.81 -6.58
N ILE A 27 29.20 -18.00 -6.03
CA ILE A 27 28.35 -16.92 -5.50
C ILE A 27 28.98 -16.33 -4.22
N ASP A 28 29.56 -17.16 -3.36
CA ASP A 28 30.15 -16.72 -2.09
C ASP A 28 31.33 -15.73 -2.25
N PRO A 29 32.28 -15.89 -3.19
CA PRO A 29 33.28 -14.86 -3.46
C PRO A 29 32.73 -13.59 -4.10
N MET A 30 31.65 -13.67 -4.90
CA MET A 30 30.98 -12.48 -5.45
C MET A 30 30.39 -11.61 -4.36
N GLN A 31 29.90 -12.19 -3.26
CA GLN A 31 29.44 -11.41 -2.09
C GLN A 31 30.55 -10.59 -1.47
N MET A 32 31.78 -11.12 -1.38
CA MET A 32 32.92 -10.39 -0.85
C MET A 32 33.37 -9.25 -1.79
N THR A 33 33.22 -9.45 -3.10
CA THR A 33 33.55 -8.44 -4.11
C THR A 33 32.49 -7.35 -4.17
N ILE A 34 31.22 -7.69 -4.03
CA ILE A 34 30.10 -6.72 -3.93
C ILE A 34 30.28 -5.86 -2.70
N LYS A 35 30.63 -6.44 -1.55
CA LYS A 35 30.92 -5.71 -0.30
C LYS A 35 32.09 -4.74 -0.42
N LYS A 36 33.03 -5.01 -1.32
CA LYS A 36 34.21 -4.17 -1.57
C LYS A 36 33.95 -3.04 -2.59
N ASN A 37 32.92 -3.21 -3.45
CA ASN A 37 32.57 -2.27 -4.53
C ASN A 37 31.17 -1.68 -4.36
N GLU A 38 30.68 -1.52 -3.12
CA GLU A 38 29.32 -1.04 -2.76
C GLU A 38 28.92 0.31 -3.41
N THR A 39 29.88 1.03 -3.98
CA THR A 39 29.63 2.31 -4.67
C THR A 39 29.44 2.18 -6.19
N THR A 40 29.60 1.00 -6.79
CA THR A 40 29.74 0.89 -8.25
C THR A 40 28.68 0.01 -8.94
N ILE A 41 27.82 -0.72 -8.22
CA ILE A 41 26.74 -1.51 -8.85
C ILE A 41 25.49 -0.66 -8.94
N SER A 42 25.56 0.33 -9.76
CA SER A 42 24.45 1.13 -10.21
C SER A 42 24.07 0.70 -11.63
N GLY A 43 22.84 0.24 -11.77
CA GLY A 43 22.06 0.21 -12.99
C GLY A 43 22.74 -0.05 -14.32
N GLY A 44 23.38 -1.20 -14.51
CA GLY A 44 23.80 -1.62 -15.83
C GLY A 44 22.63 -2.17 -16.64
N ASN A 45 22.65 -1.99 -17.96
CA ASN A 45 21.78 -2.68 -18.90
C ASN A 45 21.84 -4.20 -18.70
N SER A 46 20.79 -4.92 -19.07
CA SER A 46 20.75 -6.40 -19.06
C SER A 46 22.00 -7.02 -19.71
N ASN A 47 22.59 -6.36 -20.69
CA ASN A 47 23.85 -6.73 -21.32
C ASN A 47 25.07 -6.59 -20.40
N GLU A 48 25.11 -5.60 -19.50
CA GLU A 48 26.19 -5.46 -18.52
C GLU A 48 26.08 -6.50 -17.39
N LEU A 49 24.87 -6.87 -17.01
CA LEU A 49 24.63 -7.98 -16.08
C LEU A 49 25.10 -9.32 -16.66
N MET A 50 24.87 -9.56 -17.96
CA MET A 50 25.34 -10.75 -18.65
C MET A 50 26.89 -10.83 -18.66
N VAL A 51 27.58 -9.72 -18.83
CA VAL A 51 29.06 -9.67 -18.81
C VAL A 51 29.61 -9.98 -17.41
N GLN A 52 28.85 -9.69 -16.36
CA GLN A 52 29.24 -9.96 -14.96
C GLN A 52 28.88 -11.38 -14.49
N LEU A 53 28.07 -12.09 -15.25
CA LEU A 53 27.75 -13.49 -14.94
C LEU A 53 28.93 -14.40 -15.21
N PRO A 54 29.30 -15.29 -14.27
CA PRO A 54 30.23 -16.38 -14.58
C PRO A 54 29.75 -17.14 -15.81
N GLY A 55 30.66 -17.43 -16.73
CA GLY A 55 30.33 -18.12 -18.02
C GLY A 55 29.52 -19.41 -17.90
N GLN A 56 29.56 -20.03 -16.72
CA GLN A 56 28.79 -21.24 -16.39
C GLN A 56 27.28 -20.97 -16.35
N PHE A 57 26.84 -19.80 -15.86
CA PHE A 57 25.41 -19.41 -15.88
C PHE A 57 24.92 -19.18 -17.32
N ILE A 58 25.77 -18.58 -18.14
CA ILE A 58 25.45 -18.34 -19.55
C ILE A 58 25.28 -19.67 -20.27
N ILE A 59 26.21 -20.64 -20.04
CA ILE A 59 26.16 -21.98 -20.63
C ILE A 59 24.93 -22.73 -20.11
N ALA A 60 24.67 -22.73 -18.81
CA ALA A 60 23.50 -23.40 -18.22
C ALA A 60 22.17 -22.80 -18.72
N SER A 61 22.09 -21.48 -18.89
CA SER A 61 20.93 -20.81 -19.49
C SER A 61 20.72 -21.20 -20.94
N ALA A 62 21.81 -21.29 -21.72
CA ALA A 62 21.77 -21.75 -23.11
C ALA A 62 21.35 -23.24 -23.25
N LEU A 63 21.58 -24.04 -22.21
CA LEU A 63 21.16 -25.45 -22.16
C LEU A 63 19.70 -25.63 -21.67
N GLY A 64 18.94 -24.58 -21.49
CA GLY A 64 17.52 -24.63 -21.10
C GLY A 64 17.26 -24.77 -19.60
N PHE A 65 18.24 -24.50 -18.73
CA PHE A 65 18.10 -24.58 -17.28
C PHE A 65 17.86 -23.21 -16.63
N LYS A 66 17.42 -22.21 -17.40
CA LYS A 66 17.27 -20.82 -16.92
C LYS A 66 16.27 -20.66 -15.77
N GLU A 67 15.13 -21.38 -15.80
CA GLU A 67 14.13 -21.35 -14.73
C GLU A 67 14.65 -22.00 -13.44
N VAL A 68 15.46 -23.08 -13.55
CA VAL A 68 16.09 -23.71 -12.38
C VAL A 68 17.13 -22.80 -11.75
N ILE A 69 17.90 -22.10 -12.56
CA ILE A 69 18.87 -21.10 -12.08
C ILE A 69 18.12 -19.94 -11.42
N ALA A 70 17.06 -19.42 -12.04
CA ALA A 70 16.22 -18.38 -11.51
C ALA A 70 15.66 -18.75 -10.12
N GLY A 71 15.08 -19.94 -9.99
CA GLY A 71 14.57 -20.46 -8.72
C GLY A 71 15.65 -20.59 -7.64
N THR A 72 16.85 -21.09 -8.00
CA THR A 72 17.97 -21.18 -7.04
C THR A 72 18.43 -19.81 -6.57
N LEU A 73 18.53 -18.85 -7.47
CA LEU A 73 18.89 -17.47 -7.14
C LEU A 73 17.83 -16.80 -6.26
N TRP A 74 16.55 -17.09 -6.51
CA TRP A 74 15.46 -16.55 -5.70
C TRP A 74 15.52 -17.07 -4.26
N VAL A 75 15.77 -18.34 -4.04
CA VAL A 75 16.03 -18.90 -2.71
C VAL A 75 17.23 -18.22 -2.04
N ARG A 76 18.24 -17.83 -2.82
CA ARG A 76 19.38 -17.08 -2.28
C ARG A 76 19.01 -15.65 -1.88
N ALA A 77 18.10 -14.99 -2.62
CA ALA A 77 17.57 -13.68 -2.25
C ALA A 77 16.89 -13.71 -0.87
N ASP A 78 16.11 -14.76 -0.58
CA ASP A 78 15.50 -14.98 0.73
C ASP A 78 16.56 -15.08 1.86
N THR A 79 17.68 -15.77 1.60
CA THR A 79 18.80 -15.83 2.56
C THR A 79 19.36 -14.43 2.87
N PHE A 80 19.56 -13.58 1.85
CA PHE A 80 20.02 -12.21 2.05
C PHE A 80 19.03 -11.35 2.80
N PHE A 81 17.74 -11.56 2.56
CA PHE A 81 16.68 -10.90 3.32
C PHE A 81 16.79 -11.20 4.82
N HIS A 82 16.88 -12.48 5.19
CA HIS A 82 17.03 -12.90 6.58
C HIS A 82 18.33 -12.44 7.24
N MET A 83 19.38 -12.19 6.45
CA MET A 83 20.65 -11.63 6.94
C MET A 83 20.64 -10.09 7.03
N GLY A 84 19.56 -9.40 6.62
CA GLY A 84 19.50 -7.94 6.55
C GLY A 84 20.35 -7.32 5.44
N GLN A 85 20.79 -8.12 4.46
CA GLN A 85 21.63 -7.68 3.34
C GLN A 85 20.77 -7.27 2.15
N TYR A 86 19.88 -6.30 2.35
CA TYR A 86 18.83 -5.93 1.39
C TYR A 86 19.36 -5.49 0.03
N GLN A 87 20.48 -4.76 -0.01
CA GLN A 87 21.06 -4.30 -1.27
C GLN A 87 21.56 -5.44 -2.18
N ALA A 88 21.93 -6.58 -1.58
CA ALA A 88 22.32 -7.77 -2.33
C ALA A 88 21.15 -8.46 -3.06
N ILE A 89 19.92 -8.15 -2.65
CA ILE A 89 18.69 -8.70 -3.27
C ILE A 89 18.45 -8.08 -4.65
N ILE A 90 18.73 -6.79 -4.84
CA ILE A 90 18.43 -6.05 -6.07
C ILE A 90 19.02 -6.69 -7.32
N PRO A 91 20.34 -6.98 -7.39
CA PRO A 91 20.91 -7.61 -8.57
C PRO A 91 20.38 -9.03 -8.80
N ILE A 92 19.99 -9.75 -7.73
CA ILE A 92 19.37 -11.06 -7.85
C ILE A 92 17.98 -10.94 -8.47
N VAL A 93 17.13 -10.04 -7.98
CA VAL A 93 15.81 -9.78 -8.57
C VAL A 93 15.93 -9.48 -10.06
N ARG A 94 16.85 -8.60 -10.45
CA ARG A 94 17.09 -8.28 -11.87
C ARG A 94 17.50 -9.49 -12.71
N LEU A 95 18.37 -10.33 -12.16
CA LEU A 95 18.83 -11.52 -12.84
C LEU A 95 17.72 -12.56 -12.95
N VAL A 96 16.95 -12.75 -11.90
CA VAL A 96 15.83 -13.70 -11.89
C VAL A 96 14.75 -13.28 -12.87
N THR A 97 14.33 -12.02 -12.89
CA THR A 97 13.31 -11.51 -13.82
C THR A 97 13.78 -11.57 -15.27
N TRP A 98 15.08 -11.46 -15.52
CA TRP A 98 15.64 -11.66 -16.85
C TRP A 98 15.69 -13.14 -17.28
N LEU A 99 16.02 -14.06 -16.36
CA LEU A 99 16.06 -15.51 -16.63
C LEU A 99 14.66 -16.08 -16.77
N ASP A 100 13.74 -15.65 -15.94
CA ASP A 100 12.34 -16.11 -15.88
C ASP A 100 11.37 -14.91 -15.81
N PRO A 101 11.06 -14.28 -16.94
CA PRO A 101 10.18 -13.12 -17.01
C PRO A 101 8.71 -13.45 -16.72
N HIS A 102 8.37 -14.71 -16.54
CA HIS A 102 7.02 -15.18 -16.22
C HIS A 102 6.85 -15.54 -14.73
N ASN A 103 7.86 -15.34 -13.91
CA ASN A 103 7.81 -15.59 -12.48
C ASN A 103 7.16 -14.41 -11.75
N ILE A 104 5.84 -14.49 -11.57
CA ILE A 104 5.02 -13.42 -10.98
C ILE A 104 5.47 -13.11 -9.54
N ASP A 105 5.78 -14.13 -8.75
CA ASP A 105 6.18 -13.99 -7.35
C ASP A 105 7.44 -13.14 -7.18
N VAL A 106 8.37 -13.22 -8.12
CA VAL A 106 9.59 -12.41 -8.06
C VAL A 106 9.31 -10.94 -8.33
N PHE A 107 8.37 -10.62 -9.22
CA PHE A 107 7.96 -9.24 -9.46
C PHE A 107 7.23 -8.65 -8.25
N THR A 108 6.25 -9.36 -7.70
CA THR A 108 5.44 -8.88 -6.57
C THR A 108 6.26 -8.79 -5.28
N THR A 109 6.93 -9.88 -4.90
CA THR A 109 7.74 -9.94 -3.68
C THR A 109 8.98 -9.05 -3.78
N GLY A 110 9.64 -9.01 -4.94
CA GLY A 110 10.77 -8.13 -5.18
C GLY A 110 10.39 -6.65 -5.06
N ALA A 111 9.26 -6.25 -5.61
CA ALA A 111 8.74 -4.90 -5.47
C ALA A 111 8.40 -4.57 -4.01
N TRP A 112 7.78 -5.50 -3.29
CA TRP A 112 7.47 -5.33 -1.87
C TRP A 112 8.75 -5.20 -1.01
N HIS A 113 9.81 -5.95 -1.30
CA HIS A 113 11.10 -5.77 -0.62
C HIS A 113 11.67 -4.38 -0.84
N LEU A 114 11.66 -3.87 -2.07
CA LEU A 114 12.15 -2.54 -2.40
C LEU A 114 11.38 -1.43 -1.66
N ASP A 115 10.07 -1.59 -1.50
CA ASP A 115 9.19 -0.56 -0.95
C ASP A 115 9.08 -0.56 0.57
N TYR A 116 9.06 -1.75 1.17
CA TYR A 116 8.70 -1.92 2.58
C TYR A 116 9.84 -2.46 3.45
N ASN A 117 10.74 -3.28 2.90
CA ASN A 117 11.72 -3.99 3.71
C ASN A 117 13.11 -3.37 3.70
N PHE A 118 13.41 -2.49 2.76
CA PHE A 118 14.66 -1.74 2.80
C PHE A 118 14.50 -0.62 3.82
N VAL A 119 14.93 -0.91 5.06
CA VAL A 119 14.72 -0.05 6.23
C VAL A 119 16.05 0.29 6.90
N ASP A 120 16.10 1.44 7.52
CA ASP A 120 17.20 1.85 8.39
C ASP A 120 17.08 1.24 9.81
N GLN A 121 18.02 1.60 10.70
CA GLN A 121 18.03 1.12 12.08
C GLN A 121 16.81 1.54 12.89
N ASP A 122 16.12 2.61 12.52
CA ASP A 122 14.89 3.09 13.14
C ASP A 122 13.63 2.52 12.46
N GLN A 123 13.78 1.50 11.61
CA GLN A 123 12.72 0.85 10.85
C GLN A 123 12.03 1.78 9.83
N MET A 124 12.72 2.82 9.40
CA MET A 124 12.22 3.74 8.36
C MET A 124 12.66 3.22 6.98
N SER A 125 11.71 2.94 6.10
CA SER A 125 12.03 2.45 4.76
C SER A 125 12.75 3.50 3.91
N ASP A 126 13.70 3.05 3.11
CA ASP A 126 14.41 3.91 2.14
C ASP A 126 13.49 4.25 0.96
N LYS A 127 13.00 5.48 0.94
CA LYS A 127 12.02 5.96 -0.05
C LYS A 127 12.59 6.11 -1.46
N ARG A 128 13.91 6.11 -1.59
CA ARG A 128 14.59 6.20 -2.90
C ARG A 128 14.36 4.95 -3.77
N TYR A 129 13.96 3.82 -3.16
CA TYR A 129 13.68 2.58 -3.88
C TYR A 129 12.26 2.47 -4.47
N ILE A 130 11.34 3.36 -4.09
CA ILE A 130 9.94 3.30 -4.55
C ILE A 130 9.81 3.38 -6.07
N PRO A 131 10.54 4.27 -6.80
CA PRO A 131 10.46 4.28 -8.26
C PRO A 131 10.89 2.96 -8.90
N ALA A 132 11.90 2.30 -8.31
CA ALA A 132 12.38 1.00 -8.78
C ALA A 132 11.35 -0.12 -8.55
N SER A 133 10.68 -0.11 -7.40
CA SER A 133 9.60 -1.03 -7.07
C SER A 133 8.46 -0.94 -8.09
N ILE A 134 8.01 0.28 -8.38
CA ILE A 134 6.98 0.56 -9.40
C ILE A 134 7.43 0.11 -10.80
N ALA A 135 8.68 0.41 -11.16
CA ALA A 135 9.24 0.01 -12.45
C ALA A 135 9.33 -1.52 -12.59
N LEU A 136 9.68 -2.23 -11.52
CA LEU A 136 9.73 -3.69 -11.50
C LEU A 136 8.34 -4.28 -11.79
N LEU A 137 7.28 -3.78 -11.15
CA LEU A 137 5.92 -4.24 -11.41
C LEU A 137 5.44 -3.88 -12.82
N LYS A 138 5.78 -2.71 -13.34
CA LYS A 138 5.46 -2.35 -14.73
C LYS A 138 6.15 -3.28 -15.73
N GLU A 139 7.40 -3.65 -15.48
CA GLU A 139 8.12 -4.63 -16.29
C GLU A 139 7.45 -6.01 -16.19
N GLY A 140 7.02 -6.42 -14.98
CA GLY A 140 6.23 -7.62 -14.77
C GLY A 140 4.95 -7.62 -15.60
N ILE A 141 4.21 -6.51 -15.62
CA ILE A 141 3.00 -6.31 -16.43
C ILE A 141 3.33 -6.41 -17.93
N ALA A 142 4.41 -5.79 -18.39
CA ALA A 142 4.80 -5.83 -19.79
C ALA A 142 5.09 -7.26 -20.28
N ASN A 143 5.69 -8.09 -19.41
CA ASN A 143 5.96 -9.49 -19.69
C ASN A 143 4.74 -10.40 -19.49
N ASN A 144 3.79 -10.01 -18.64
CA ASN A 144 2.64 -10.81 -18.23
C ASN A 144 1.33 -9.99 -18.25
N PRO A 145 0.91 -9.48 -19.42
CA PRO A 145 -0.16 -8.47 -19.50
C PRO A 145 -1.55 -8.99 -19.13
N ASN A 146 -1.73 -10.29 -18.99
CA ASN A 146 -3.01 -10.92 -18.69
C ASN A 146 -3.14 -11.41 -17.24
N ILE A 147 -2.24 -11.01 -16.36
CA ILE A 147 -2.21 -11.45 -14.95
C ILE A 147 -2.71 -10.34 -14.05
N TRP A 148 -3.82 -10.57 -13.34
CA TRP A 148 -4.45 -9.59 -12.46
C TRP A 148 -3.56 -9.17 -11.28
N ASP A 149 -2.76 -10.10 -10.74
CA ASP A 149 -1.92 -9.90 -9.54
C ASP A 149 -1.03 -8.68 -9.64
N LEU A 150 -0.31 -8.54 -10.76
CA LEU A 150 0.65 -7.46 -10.99
C LEU A 150 -0.02 -6.08 -11.03
N TYR A 151 -1.18 -5.99 -11.68
CA TYR A 151 -1.95 -4.75 -11.72
C TYR A 151 -2.51 -4.41 -10.34
N PHE A 152 -3.03 -5.44 -9.64
CA PHE A 152 -3.56 -5.26 -8.29
C PHE A 152 -2.48 -4.80 -7.31
N GLU A 153 -1.31 -5.45 -7.33
CA GLU A 153 -0.18 -5.11 -6.47
C GLU A 153 0.28 -3.68 -6.72
N LEU A 154 0.42 -3.29 -7.99
CA LEU A 154 0.79 -1.93 -8.36
C LEU A 154 -0.27 -0.90 -7.93
N GLY A 155 -1.55 -1.19 -8.14
CA GLY A 155 -2.67 -0.32 -7.76
C GLY A 155 -2.84 -0.21 -6.25
N TRP A 156 -3.00 -1.33 -5.58
CA TRP A 156 -3.35 -1.37 -4.16
C TRP A 156 -2.17 -1.11 -3.25
N THR A 157 -1.09 -1.90 -3.40
CA THR A 157 0.03 -1.86 -2.46
C THR A 157 0.88 -0.61 -2.67
N HIS A 158 1.14 -0.22 -3.91
CA HIS A 158 2.05 0.87 -4.21
C HIS A 158 1.32 2.21 -4.34
N TYR A 159 0.42 2.37 -5.31
CA TYR A 159 -0.23 3.67 -5.53
C TYR A 159 -1.22 4.03 -4.41
N CYS A 160 -2.09 3.10 -3.98
CA CYS A 160 -3.08 3.41 -2.93
C CYS A 160 -2.42 3.56 -1.56
N LYS A 161 -1.74 2.50 -1.08
CA LYS A 161 -1.24 2.47 0.31
C LYS A 161 0.05 3.26 0.50
N LYS A 162 1.00 3.15 -0.42
CA LYS A 162 2.33 3.73 -0.26
C LYS A 162 2.39 5.19 -0.69
N LEU A 163 1.89 5.52 -1.87
CA LEU A 163 1.97 6.85 -2.45
C LEU A 163 0.73 7.71 -2.20
N ASN A 164 -0.39 7.12 -1.79
CA ASN A 164 -1.68 7.80 -1.69
C ASN A 164 -2.14 8.46 -3.01
N ASP A 165 -1.68 7.92 -4.15
CA ASP A 165 -2.14 8.33 -5.49
C ASP A 165 -3.38 7.52 -5.86
N GLN A 166 -4.54 8.01 -5.40
CA GLN A 166 -5.80 7.28 -5.52
C GLN A 166 -6.28 7.17 -6.98
N GLN A 167 -5.87 8.08 -7.86
CA GLN A 167 -6.25 8.04 -9.28
C GLN A 167 -5.48 6.96 -10.04
N LYS A 168 -4.15 6.90 -9.86
CA LYS A 168 -3.36 5.80 -10.43
C LYS A 168 -3.75 4.45 -9.84
N ALA A 169 -4.05 4.41 -8.53
CA ALA A 169 -4.57 3.22 -7.88
C ALA A 169 -5.85 2.73 -8.55
N LEU A 170 -6.83 3.62 -8.79
CA LEU A 170 -8.07 3.28 -9.47
C LEU A 170 -7.81 2.71 -10.87
N TYR A 171 -6.96 3.37 -11.65
CA TYR A 171 -6.61 2.90 -12.99
C TYR A 171 -6.08 1.46 -12.99
N TYR A 172 -5.08 1.17 -12.14
CA TYR A 172 -4.48 -0.16 -12.10
C TYR A 172 -5.42 -1.22 -11.50
N MET A 173 -6.28 -0.86 -10.56
CA MET A 173 -7.28 -1.78 -10.03
C MET A 173 -8.40 -2.08 -11.04
N GLN A 174 -8.78 -1.11 -11.88
CA GLN A 174 -9.66 -1.34 -13.02
C GLN A 174 -9.02 -2.30 -14.03
N GLU A 175 -7.72 -2.12 -14.32
CA GLU A 175 -7.00 -3.06 -15.20
C GLU A 175 -6.95 -4.46 -14.58
N ALA A 176 -6.66 -4.59 -13.28
CA ALA A 176 -6.68 -5.89 -12.60
C ALA A 176 -8.01 -6.62 -12.77
N CYS A 177 -9.14 -5.90 -12.70
CA CYS A 177 -10.46 -6.49 -12.86
C CYS A 177 -10.80 -6.93 -14.29
N LYS A 178 -10.01 -6.55 -15.31
CA LYS A 178 -10.17 -7.03 -16.70
C LYS A 178 -9.53 -8.39 -16.93
N HIS A 179 -8.66 -8.85 -16.03
CA HIS A 179 -7.87 -10.06 -16.19
C HIS A 179 -8.29 -11.15 -15.21
N GLU A 180 -8.16 -12.39 -15.62
CA GLU A 180 -8.33 -13.55 -14.78
C GLU A 180 -6.95 -14.06 -14.29
N GLY A 181 -6.95 -15.05 -13.40
CA GLY A 181 -5.73 -15.64 -12.89
C GLY A 181 -5.10 -16.68 -13.82
N PHE A 182 -3.90 -17.04 -13.49
CA PHE A 182 -3.16 -18.08 -14.18
C PHE A 182 -2.31 -18.83 -13.15
N ASP A 183 -2.48 -20.15 -13.07
CA ASP A 183 -1.62 -20.98 -12.24
C ASP A 183 -0.32 -21.25 -12.99
N VAL A 184 0.76 -20.66 -12.53
CA VAL A 184 2.10 -20.73 -13.16
C VAL A 184 2.63 -22.17 -13.21
N ASN A 185 2.28 -23.01 -12.21
CA ASN A 185 2.78 -24.37 -12.09
C ASN A 185 2.07 -25.34 -13.06
N THR A 186 0.79 -25.13 -13.28
CA THR A 186 -0.04 -26.01 -14.11
C THR A 186 -0.34 -25.46 -15.50
N GLY A 187 -0.09 -24.18 -15.74
CA GLY A 187 -0.45 -23.48 -16.97
C GLY A 187 -1.97 -23.30 -17.14
N ILE A 188 -2.76 -23.54 -16.11
CA ILE A 188 -4.22 -23.51 -16.18
C ILE A 188 -4.72 -22.11 -15.83
N LYS A 189 -5.67 -21.58 -16.61
CA LYS A 189 -6.38 -20.35 -16.27
C LYS A 189 -7.22 -20.56 -15.00
N THR A 190 -6.99 -19.72 -14.02
CA THR A 190 -7.75 -19.67 -12.77
C THR A 190 -8.68 -18.45 -12.78
N LYS A 191 -9.67 -18.45 -11.89
CA LYS A 191 -10.50 -17.24 -11.73
C LYS A 191 -9.80 -16.27 -10.77
N ARG A 192 -9.84 -14.96 -11.11
CA ARG A 192 -9.43 -13.90 -10.21
C ARG A 192 -10.22 -14.01 -8.89
N PRO A 193 -9.56 -13.90 -7.73
CA PRO A 193 -10.24 -13.88 -6.44
C PRO A 193 -11.27 -12.74 -6.35
N GLU A 194 -12.40 -13.00 -5.70
CA GLU A 194 -13.52 -12.05 -5.61
C GLU A 194 -13.15 -10.78 -4.81
N PHE A 195 -12.16 -10.87 -3.92
CA PHE A 195 -11.75 -9.71 -3.15
C PHE A 195 -11.19 -8.58 -4.02
N VAL A 196 -10.67 -8.88 -5.21
CA VAL A 196 -10.12 -7.86 -6.12
C VAL A 196 -11.23 -6.92 -6.60
N ASP A 197 -12.40 -7.46 -6.93
CA ASP A 197 -13.58 -6.68 -7.33
C ASP A 197 -14.09 -5.82 -6.15
N ARG A 198 -14.10 -6.38 -4.93
CA ARG A 198 -14.45 -5.62 -3.71
C ARG A 198 -13.48 -4.49 -3.44
N MET A 199 -12.18 -4.71 -3.66
CA MET A 199 -11.18 -3.67 -3.49
C MET A 199 -11.31 -2.57 -4.55
N LEU A 200 -11.75 -2.89 -5.77
CA LEU A 200 -12.10 -1.88 -6.79
C LEU A 200 -13.28 -1.02 -6.34
N ALA A 201 -14.33 -1.63 -5.75
CA ALA A 201 -15.45 -0.87 -5.20
C ALA A 201 -14.98 0.13 -4.13
N HIS A 202 -14.13 -0.30 -3.19
CA HIS A 202 -13.53 0.60 -2.20
C HIS A 202 -12.67 1.69 -2.85
N GLN A 203 -11.98 1.40 -3.94
CA GLN A 203 -11.18 2.40 -4.62
C GLN A 203 -12.04 3.47 -5.30
N TYR A 204 -13.19 3.10 -5.88
CA TYR A 204 -14.18 4.06 -6.36
C TYR A 204 -14.70 4.96 -5.24
N GLU A 205 -14.98 4.39 -4.04
CA GLU A 205 -15.35 5.19 -2.87
C GLU A 205 -14.26 6.24 -2.53
N LYS A 206 -12.98 5.83 -2.52
CA LYS A 206 -11.85 6.71 -2.18
C LYS A 206 -11.68 7.88 -3.14
N VAL A 207 -12.00 7.70 -4.40
CA VAL A 207 -11.97 8.78 -5.38
C VAL A 207 -13.30 9.55 -5.47
N GLY A 208 -14.30 9.14 -4.69
CA GLY A 208 -15.62 9.79 -4.63
C GLY A 208 -16.50 9.55 -5.84
N GLN A 209 -16.27 8.45 -6.56
CA GLN A 209 -17.12 7.93 -7.65
C GLN A 209 -18.12 6.94 -7.04
N PHE A 210 -19.14 7.49 -6.40
CA PHE A 210 -20.03 6.70 -5.54
C PHE A 210 -21.03 5.84 -6.31
N ASP A 211 -21.52 6.31 -7.44
CA ASP A 211 -22.45 5.54 -8.25
C ASP A 211 -21.72 4.35 -8.88
N GLU A 212 -20.48 4.55 -9.34
CA GLU A 212 -19.61 3.47 -9.80
C GLU A 212 -19.26 2.47 -8.69
N ALA A 213 -19.06 2.98 -7.46
CA ALA A 213 -18.81 2.11 -6.31
C ALA A 213 -20.03 1.23 -5.99
N ILE A 214 -21.24 1.79 -6.02
CA ILE A 214 -22.49 1.03 -5.83
C ILE A 214 -22.63 -0.06 -6.90
N ASP A 215 -22.43 0.31 -8.16
CA ASP A 215 -22.48 -0.64 -9.28
C ASP A 215 -21.44 -1.76 -9.11
N GLU A 216 -20.23 -1.42 -8.67
CA GLU A 216 -19.17 -2.40 -8.49
C GLU A 216 -19.44 -3.33 -7.31
N TRP A 217 -20.04 -2.84 -6.21
CA TRP A 217 -20.51 -3.69 -5.11
C TRP A 217 -21.57 -4.69 -5.58
N HIS A 218 -22.51 -4.28 -6.43
CA HIS A 218 -23.51 -5.18 -7.01
C HIS A 218 -22.88 -6.22 -7.95
N LYS A 219 -21.91 -5.81 -8.79
CA LYS A 219 -21.16 -6.74 -9.66
C LYS A 219 -20.35 -7.74 -8.85
N SER A 220 -19.65 -7.26 -7.81
CA SER A 220 -18.88 -8.12 -6.89
C SER A 220 -19.78 -9.18 -6.25
N LYS A 221 -20.94 -8.78 -5.74
CA LYS A 221 -21.92 -9.69 -5.16
C LYS A 221 -22.37 -10.74 -6.17
N LYS A 222 -22.77 -10.31 -7.37
CA LYS A 222 -23.19 -11.24 -8.44
C LYS A 222 -22.07 -12.22 -8.81
N ARG A 223 -20.82 -11.73 -8.93
CA ARG A 223 -19.67 -12.60 -9.18
C ARG A 223 -19.49 -13.65 -8.10
N VAL A 224 -19.61 -13.28 -6.82
CA VAL A 224 -19.56 -14.22 -5.69
C VAL A 224 -20.68 -15.26 -5.81
N GLU A 225 -21.91 -14.85 -6.11
CA GLU A 225 -23.03 -15.78 -6.33
C GLU A 225 -22.77 -16.78 -7.45
N ASP A 226 -22.20 -16.32 -8.55
CA ASP A 226 -21.85 -17.15 -9.71
C ASP A 226 -20.71 -18.11 -9.35
N MET A 227 -19.71 -17.68 -8.58
CA MET A 227 -18.60 -18.52 -8.12
C MET A 227 -19.09 -19.61 -7.14
N ILE A 228 -20.02 -19.30 -6.24
CA ILE A 228 -20.62 -20.29 -5.31
C ILE A 228 -21.38 -21.38 -6.08
N LYS A 229 -22.03 -21.03 -7.19
CA LYS A 229 -22.77 -21.98 -8.04
C LYS A 229 -21.88 -22.82 -8.96
N ASP A 230 -20.64 -22.40 -9.19
CA ASP A 230 -19.70 -23.06 -10.11
C ASP A 230 -19.14 -24.34 -9.46
N PRO A 231 -19.48 -25.55 -9.99
CA PRO A 231 -19.04 -26.80 -9.40
C PRO A 231 -17.53 -27.02 -9.50
N THR A 232 -16.83 -26.30 -10.39
CA THR A 232 -15.37 -26.37 -10.55
C THR A 232 -14.63 -25.63 -9.45
N LEU A 233 -15.32 -24.73 -8.71
CA LEU A 233 -14.79 -23.91 -7.64
C LEU A 233 -15.18 -24.39 -6.23
N LYS A 234 -15.66 -25.64 -6.09
CA LYS A 234 -16.11 -26.20 -4.79
C LYS A 234 -15.09 -26.11 -3.65
N ASN A 235 -13.81 -26.05 -3.96
CA ASN A 235 -12.72 -25.93 -2.99
C ASN A 235 -12.16 -24.49 -2.91
N SER A 236 -12.82 -23.52 -3.54
CA SER A 236 -12.43 -22.12 -3.41
C SER A 236 -12.85 -21.58 -2.04
N TYR A 237 -12.12 -20.58 -1.55
CA TYR A 237 -12.45 -19.87 -0.29
C TYR A 237 -13.72 -19.00 -0.38
N VAL A 238 -14.45 -19.05 -1.50
CA VAL A 238 -15.65 -18.26 -1.74
C VAL A 238 -16.85 -18.99 -1.18
N ASP A 239 -17.51 -18.36 -0.22
CA ASP A 239 -18.71 -18.89 0.45
C ASP A 239 -19.77 -17.80 0.69
N HIS A 240 -20.81 -18.15 1.42
CA HIS A 240 -21.86 -17.21 1.81
C HIS A 240 -21.34 -16.04 2.67
N THR A 241 -20.19 -16.17 3.35
CA THR A 241 -19.57 -15.09 4.10
C THR A 241 -19.09 -13.99 3.15
N SER A 242 -18.61 -14.36 1.96
CA SER A 242 -18.23 -13.39 0.92
C SER A 242 -19.42 -12.55 0.44
N LEU A 243 -20.62 -13.14 0.35
CA LEU A 243 -21.84 -12.39 0.05
C LEU A 243 -22.20 -11.40 1.16
N GLU A 244 -22.14 -11.85 2.43
CA GLU A 244 -22.39 -10.97 3.56
C GLU A 244 -21.40 -9.80 3.62
N ILE A 245 -20.14 -10.02 3.26
CA ILE A 245 -19.13 -8.95 3.18
C ILE A 245 -19.54 -7.91 2.14
N CYS A 246 -20.02 -8.31 0.96
CA CYS A 246 -20.49 -7.37 -0.06
C CYS A 246 -21.67 -6.53 0.47
N ASP A 247 -22.68 -7.18 1.06
CA ASP A 247 -23.85 -6.49 1.58
C ASP A 247 -23.54 -5.56 2.75
N ARG A 248 -22.65 -5.96 3.66
CA ARG A 248 -22.20 -5.10 4.77
C ARG A 248 -21.51 -3.85 4.27
N ASN A 249 -20.55 -3.99 3.35
CA ASN A 249 -19.80 -2.86 2.84
C ASN A 249 -20.67 -1.91 2.01
N LEU A 250 -21.56 -2.45 1.17
CA LEU A 250 -22.54 -1.66 0.44
C LEU A 250 -23.46 -0.89 1.40
N SER A 251 -23.97 -1.56 2.44
CA SER A 251 -24.80 -0.94 3.49
C SER A 251 -24.05 0.21 4.16
N LEU A 252 -22.82 -0.02 4.64
CA LEU A 252 -21.99 1.01 5.29
C LEU A 252 -21.73 2.19 4.37
N MET A 253 -21.38 1.94 3.12
CA MET A 253 -21.11 3.00 2.15
C MET A 253 -22.35 3.85 1.92
N LEU A 254 -23.50 3.26 1.67
CA LEU A 254 -24.77 3.98 1.44
C LEU A 254 -25.18 4.80 2.67
N MET A 255 -25.05 4.25 3.87
CA MET A 255 -25.36 4.96 5.11
C MET A 255 -24.40 6.13 5.35
N ARG A 256 -23.11 5.94 5.12
CA ARG A 256 -22.09 7.02 5.26
C ARG A 256 -22.31 8.13 4.24
N MET A 257 -22.64 7.79 2.98
CA MET A 257 -22.99 8.77 1.95
C MET A 257 -24.23 9.57 2.35
N GLY A 258 -25.29 8.87 2.70
CA GLY A 258 -26.53 9.51 3.12
C GLY A 258 -26.32 10.46 4.30
N TRP A 259 -25.51 10.03 5.27
CA TRP A 259 -25.12 10.85 6.39
C TRP A 259 -24.30 12.08 6.01
N ARG A 260 -23.24 11.89 5.21
CA ARG A 260 -22.31 12.97 4.81
C ARG A 260 -22.99 14.06 4.00
N TYR A 261 -23.82 13.66 3.06
CA TYR A 261 -24.36 14.56 2.04
C TYR A 261 -25.85 14.86 2.22
N GLY A 262 -26.48 14.34 3.26
CA GLY A 262 -27.88 14.56 3.56
C GLY A 262 -28.86 13.78 2.67
N ASP A 263 -28.40 12.72 2.01
CA ASP A 263 -29.22 11.86 1.16
C ASP A 263 -29.93 10.79 2.01
N LEU A 264 -31.12 11.15 2.49
CA LEU A 264 -31.93 10.27 3.34
C LEU A 264 -32.36 8.98 2.65
N GLU A 265 -32.50 8.97 1.34
CA GLU A 265 -32.88 7.80 0.57
C GLU A 265 -31.74 6.78 0.55
N LYS A 266 -30.54 7.20 0.22
CA LYS A 266 -29.34 6.33 0.28
C LYS A 266 -29.09 5.83 1.69
N TYR A 267 -29.25 6.69 2.71
CA TYR A 267 -29.12 6.23 4.09
C TYR A 267 -30.11 5.13 4.43
N LYS A 268 -31.39 5.32 4.04
CA LYS A 268 -32.45 4.33 4.26
C LYS A 268 -32.17 3.02 3.51
N GLN A 269 -31.73 3.08 2.26
CA GLN A 269 -31.34 1.89 1.47
C GLN A 269 -30.24 1.09 2.19
N GLY A 270 -29.17 1.76 2.65
CA GLY A 270 -28.10 1.12 3.40
C GLY A 270 -28.59 0.50 4.71
N LEU A 271 -29.46 1.21 5.43
CA LEU A 271 -30.06 0.73 6.68
C LEU A 271 -30.95 -0.50 6.45
N ASP A 272 -31.75 -0.52 5.38
CA ASP A 272 -32.60 -1.65 5.03
C ASP A 272 -31.76 -2.90 4.72
N ILE A 273 -30.63 -2.76 4.02
CA ILE A 273 -29.67 -3.84 3.80
C ILE A 273 -29.07 -4.30 5.15
N ALA A 274 -28.61 -3.37 6.00
CA ALA A 274 -28.05 -3.71 7.31
C ALA A 274 -29.01 -4.52 8.18
N LEU A 275 -30.30 -4.14 8.19
CA LEU A 275 -31.35 -4.83 8.93
C LEU A 275 -31.69 -6.19 8.33
N SER A 276 -31.62 -6.35 7.01
CA SER A 276 -31.85 -7.64 6.35
C SER A 276 -30.83 -8.70 6.74
N LEU A 277 -29.58 -8.29 6.98
CA LEU A 277 -28.49 -9.16 7.45
C LEU A 277 -28.70 -9.63 8.91
N ASP A 278 -29.50 -8.90 9.67
CA ASP A 278 -29.83 -9.22 11.08
C ASP A 278 -30.57 -10.54 11.23
N THR A 279 -31.24 -11.02 10.20
CA THR A 279 -32.00 -12.31 10.21
C THR A 279 -31.08 -13.53 10.07
N ASN A 280 -29.79 -13.34 9.72
CA ASN A 280 -28.85 -14.43 9.57
C ASN A 280 -28.21 -14.78 10.92
N SER A 281 -28.24 -16.07 11.29
CA SER A 281 -27.64 -16.57 12.55
C SER A 281 -26.10 -16.33 12.64
N LYS A 282 -25.42 -16.16 11.52
CA LYS A 282 -23.99 -15.89 11.44
C LYS A 282 -23.63 -14.41 11.61
N THR A 283 -24.62 -13.51 11.54
CA THR A 283 -24.39 -12.08 11.70
C THR A 283 -23.94 -11.77 13.14
N PRO A 284 -22.82 -11.05 13.34
CA PRO A 284 -22.34 -10.71 14.68
C PRO A 284 -23.40 -9.95 15.49
N THR A 285 -23.51 -10.26 16.78
CA THR A 285 -24.45 -9.57 17.69
C THR A 285 -24.19 -8.06 17.75
N SER A 286 -22.94 -7.64 17.60
CA SER A 286 -22.54 -6.23 17.52
C SER A 286 -23.14 -5.53 16.30
N TRP A 287 -23.13 -6.17 15.14
CA TRP A 287 -23.77 -5.65 13.92
C TRP A 287 -25.27 -5.45 14.12
N ARG A 288 -25.95 -6.45 14.69
CA ARG A 288 -27.38 -6.38 15.00
C ARG A 288 -27.72 -5.19 15.91
N LYS A 289 -26.97 -5.03 17.00
CA LYS A 289 -27.13 -3.89 17.91
C LYS A 289 -26.92 -2.56 17.20
N ALA A 290 -25.90 -2.47 16.37
CA ALA A 290 -25.58 -1.29 15.60
C ALA A 290 -26.68 -0.92 14.61
N SER A 291 -27.19 -1.90 13.85
CA SER A 291 -28.29 -1.69 12.88
C SER A 291 -29.57 -1.20 13.54
N LEU A 292 -29.94 -1.79 14.68
CA LEU A 292 -31.11 -1.37 15.44
C LEU A 292 -30.94 0.03 16.06
N SER A 293 -29.74 0.36 16.52
CA SER A 293 -29.42 1.71 17.04
C SER A 293 -29.49 2.75 15.91
N ALA A 294 -28.92 2.43 14.74
CA ALA A 294 -28.98 3.30 13.56
C ALA A 294 -30.44 3.55 13.12
N LYS A 295 -31.27 2.50 13.13
CA LYS A 295 -32.70 2.64 12.83
C LYS A 295 -33.39 3.59 13.80
N LYS A 296 -33.15 3.43 15.10
CA LYS A 296 -33.74 4.28 16.13
C LYS A 296 -33.30 5.73 15.97
N ASP A 297 -32.04 5.98 15.64
CA ASP A 297 -31.53 7.34 15.39
C ASP A 297 -32.14 7.94 14.12
N TYR A 298 -32.23 7.15 13.04
CA TYR A 298 -32.88 7.57 11.79
C TYR A 298 -34.33 7.99 12.02
N ASP A 299 -35.13 7.12 12.69
CA ASP A 299 -36.54 7.40 12.98
C ASP A 299 -36.70 8.67 13.85
N ARG A 300 -35.84 8.83 14.87
CA ARG A 300 -35.80 10.02 15.74
C ARG A 300 -35.50 11.30 14.96
N ARG A 301 -34.50 11.27 14.10
CA ARG A 301 -34.11 12.43 13.28
C ARG A 301 -35.17 12.81 12.27
N LEU A 302 -35.76 11.81 11.62
CA LEU A 302 -36.87 12.04 10.69
C LEU A 302 -38.06 12.70 11.39
N ALA A 303 -38.44 12.22 12.59
CA ALA A 303 -39.54 12.78 13.37
C ALA A 303 -39.27 14.20 13.90
N SER A 304 -38.01 14.51 14.22
CA SER A 304 -37.62 15.82 14.78
C SER A 304 -37.16 16.85 13.75
N GLY A 305 -37.06 16.46 12.47
CA GLY A 305 -36.48 17.29 11.40
C GLY A 305 -35.00 17.62 11.61
N GLN A 306 -34.26 16.81 12.38
CA GLN A 306 -32.83 16.99 12.56
C GLN A 306 -32.07 16.73 11.25
N PRO A 307 -31.10 17.60 10.87
CA PRO A 307 -30.42 17.46 9.61
C PRO A 307 -29.41 16.31 9.60
N PHE A 308 -29.23 15.74 8.43
CA PHE A 308 -28.05 15.01 8.01
C PHE A 308 -27.17 15.96 7.15
N GLY A 309 -26.00 15.53 6.74
CA GLY A 309 -25.15 16.28 5.82
C GLY A 309 -24.04 17.09 6.49
N ASP A 310 -23.45 16.56 7.56
CA ASP A 310 -22.41 17.25 8.32
C ASP A 310 -21.11 17.51 7.55
N ALA A 311 -20.82 16.72 6.51
CA ALA A 311 -19.68 16.95 5.64
C ALA A 311 -19.73 18.30 4.89
N LEU A 312 -20.91 18.89 4.73
CA LEU A 312 -21.09 20.18 4.06
C LEU A 312 -20.92 21.38 5.02
N LYS A 313 -20.92 21.15 6.34
CA LYS A 313 -20.71 22.21 7.31
C LYS A 313 -19.26 22.69 7.28
N PRO A 314 -19.03 23.99 7.08
CA PRO A 314 -17.68 24.56 7.08
C PRO A 314 -16.90 24.20 8.34
N LEU A 315 -15.61 23.87 8.17
CA LEU A 315 -14.70 23.55 9.26
C LEU A 315 -13.35 24.25 9.01
N ASP A 316 -12.95 25.11 9.94
CA ASP A 316 -11.58 25.61 10.06
C ASP A 316 -10.89 24.81 11.16
N THR A 317 -9.92 24.02 10.80
CA THR A 317 -9.20 23.15 11.74
C THR A 317 -8.09 23.91 12.49
N GLY A 318 -7.80 25.14 12.09
CA GLY A 318 -6.67 25.91 12.60
C GLY A 318 -5.33 25.26 12.27
N PHE A 319 -5.24 24.56 11.12
CA PHE A 319 -4.02 23.85 10.72
C PHE A 319 -2.82 24.78 10.70
N GLN A 320 -1.80 24.41 11.51
CA GLN A 320 -0.57 25.14 11.67
C GLN A 320 0.59 24.16 11.83
N VAL A 321 1.75 24.50 11.28
CA VAL A 321 2.96 23.71 11.37
C VAL A 321 4.13 24.55 11.85
N ASN A 322 4.92 23.99 12.76
CA ASN A 322 6.15 24.58 13.27
C ASN A 322 7.29 23.59 13.04
N PHE A 323 8.41 24.11 12.55
CA PHE A 323 9.67 23.38 12.41
C PHE A 323 10.69 23.95 13.40
N LYS A 324 11.37 23.07 14.17
CA LYS A 324 12.42 23.46 15.10
C LYS A 324 13.59 22.50 14.98
N LYS A 325 14.76 23.00 14.60
CA LYS A 325 16.01 22.25 14.65
C LYS A 325 16.44 22.03 16.11
N LEU A 326 16.86 20.83 16.45
CA LEU A 326 17.43 20.46 17.74
C LEU A 326 18.95 20.27 17.67
N ALA A 327 19.43 19.54 16.66
CA ALA A 327 20.82 19.20 16.42
C ALA A 327 21.02 18.96 14.91
N PRO A 328 22.23 18.73 14.41
CA PRO A 328 22.44 18.28 13.04
C PRO A 328 21.61 17.04 12.72
N LYS A 329 20.83 17.08 11.62
CA LYS A 329 19.92 16.02 11.16
C LYS A 329 18.83 15.62 12.17
N MET A 330 18.61 16.43 13.21
CA MET A 330 17.62 16.19 14.25
C MET A 330 16.72 17.41 14.40
N PHE A 331 15.41 17.22 14.28
CA PHE A 331 14.43 18.32 14.32
C PHE A 331 13.07 17.85 14.88
N VAL A 332 12.23 18.83 15.22
CA VAL A 332 10.85 18.60 15.62
C VAL A 332 9.94 19.21 14.56
N ILE A 333 8.96 18.42 14.13
CA ILE A 333 7.77 18.91 13.42
C ILE A 333 6.63 18.87 14.43
N SER A 334 5.95 20.00 14.63
CA SER A 334 4.80 20.10 15.53
C SER A 334 3.76 21.03 14.96
N GLY A 335 2.54 20.96 15.47
CA GLY A 335 1.48 21.83 14.98
C GLY A 335 0.12 21.56 15.61
N LYS A 336 -0.88 22.16 15.01
CA LYS A 336 -2.30 22.01 15.38
C LYS A 336 -3.09 21.49 14.20
N LEU A 337 -4.06 20.65 14.49
CA LEU A 337 -5.07 20.15 13.56
C LEU A 337 -6.29 19.76 14.38
N ASN A 338 -7.22 20.69 14.57
CA ASN A 338 -8.46 20.45 15.30
C ASN A 338 -9.48 19.80 14.36
N LEU A 339 -9.33 18.53 14.15
CA LEU A 339 -10.41 17.72 13.62
C LEU A 339 -11.36 17.53 14.80
N ALA A 340 -12.64 17.88 14.64
CA ALA A 340 -13.61 17.94 15.72
C ALA A 340 -13.55 16.76 16.68
N ASN A 341 -13.82 17.00 17.96
CA ASN A 341 -13.73 16.00 19.02
C ASN A 341 -14.60 14.78 18.76
N SER A 342 -14.10 13.60 19.06
CA SER A 342 -14.88 12.35 19.07
C SER A 342 -16.20 12.45 19.85
N SER A 343 -16.30 13.37 20.82
CA SER A 343 -17.54 13.66 21.55
C SER A 343 -18.60 14.37 20.71
N GLU A 344 -18.24 15.16 19.69
CA GLU A 344 -19.20 15.76 18.75
C GLU A 344 -19.74 14.75 17.75
N TYR A 345 -19.00 13.66 17.53
CA TYR A 345 -19.40 12.55 16.65
C TYR A 345 -20.18 11.45 17.39
N LYS A 346 -20.23 11.48 18.70
CA LYS A 346 -21.11 10.62 19.51
C LYS A 346 -22.56 10.96 19.25
N GLY A 347 -23.12 10.42 18.24
CA GLY A 347 -24.48 10.68 17.77
C GLY A 347 -24.59 10.74 16.25
N MET A 348 -23.49 10.57 15.54
CA MET A 348 -23.50 10.39 14.09
C MET A 348 -23.91 8.97 13.72
N ALA A 349 -24.50 8.80 12.56
CA ALA A 349 -25.03 7.52 12.11
C ALA A 349 -23.94 6.44 11.84
N SER A 350 -22.68 6.85 11.68
CA SER A 350 -21.55 5.94 11.66
C SER A 350 -21.20 5.41 13.05
N GLU A 351 -21.65 6.05 14.13
CA GLU A 351 -21.36 5.67 15.50
C GLU A 351 -21.78 4.23 15.83
N PRO A 352 -22.96 3.72 15.45
CA PRO A 352 -23.33 2.34 15.70
C PRO A 352 -22.40 1.32 15.07
N PHE A 353 -21.72 1.70 13.96
CA PHE A 353 -20.81 0.83 13.22
C PHE A 353 -19.34 1.04 13.61
N THR A 354 -18.97 2.23 14.07
CA THR A 354 -17.65 2.47 14.69
C THR A 354 -17.52 1.74 16.01
N HIS A 355 -18.57 1.63 16.83
CA HIS A 355 -18.56 0.81 18.03
C HIS A 355 -18.33 -0.68 17.75
N TRP A 356 -18.73 -1.18 16.60
CA TRP A 356 -18.43 -2.55 16.21
C TRP A 356 -16.93 -2.79 16.01
N TYR A 357 -16.22 -1.83 15.44
CA TYR A 357 -14.74 -1.87 15.34
C TYR A 357 -14.10 -1.72 16.73
N GLU A 358 -14.59 -0.81 17.55
CA GLU A 358 -14.08 -0.58 18.92
C GLU A 358 -14.24 -1.80 19.83
N GLU A 359 -15.37 -2.51 19.81
CA GLU A 359 -15.58 -3.71 20.62
C GLU A 359 -14.64 -4.87 20.21
N ASN A 360 -14.33 -5.00 18.93
CA ASN A 360 -13.41 -6.03 18.44
C ASN A 360 -11.93 -5.65 18.65
N GLU A 361 -11.62 -4.36 18.73
CA GLU A 361 -10.28 -3.85 18.99
C GLU A 361 -9.97 -3.64 20.47
N GLN A 362 -10.98 -3.53 21.34
CA GLN A 362 -10.80 -3.44 22.79
C GLN A 362 -10.07 -4.63 23.42
N LYS A 363 -9.89 -5.72 22.68
CA LYS A 363 -9.14 -6.90 23.14
C LYS A 363 -7.63 -6.73 23.10
N SER A 364 -7.10 -5.65 22.53
CA SER A 364 -5.68 -5.31 22.64
C SER A 364 -5.50 -4.04 23.47
N ALA A 365 -5.22 -4.22 24.75
CA ALA A 365 -5.12 -3.14 25.75
C ALA A 365 -4.09 -2.04 25.38
N ASP A 366 -3.08 -2.37 24.57
CA ASP A 366 -2.00 -1.46 24.16
C ASP A 366 -2.37 -0.49 23.04
N ARG A 367 -3.55 -0.63 22.42
CA ARG A 367 -4.00 0.24 21.31
C ARG A 367 -5.01 1.30 21.71
N LYS A 368 -5.54 1.28 22.93
CA LYS A 368 -6.59 2.21 23.39
C LYS A 368 -6.22 3.69 23.35
N GLU A 369 -4.94 4.03 23.53
CA GLU A 369 -4.49 5.44 23.51
C GLU A 369 -4.19 5.95 22.09
N LEU A 370 -3.82 5.06 21.17
CA LEU A 370 -3.47 5.40 19.79
C LEU A 370 -4.68 5.75 18.92
N TRP A 371 -5.88 5.30 19.30
CA TRP A 371 -7.09 5.39 18.48
C TRP A 371 -8.01 6.57 18.81
N ARG A 372 -7.78 7.29 19.89
CA ARG A 372 -8.69 8.37 20.30
C ARG A 372 -8.81 9.51 19.31
N ASP A 373 -7.78 9.78 18.53
CA ASP A 373 -7.83 10.76 17.44
C ASP A 373 -7.44 10.18 16.07
N GLY A 374 -6.91 8.98 15.98
CA GLY A 374 -6.66 8.14 14.79
C GLY A 374 -6.06 8.81 13.54
N SER A 375 -6.16 10.13 13.48
CA SER A 375 -5.70 10.93 12.37
C SER A 375 -4.19 11.07 12.39
N ARG A 376 -3.62 11.12 11.20
CA ARG A 376 -2.18 11.35 11.03
C ARG A 376 -1.96 12.53 10.09
N VAL A 377 -0.97 13.32 10.42
CA VAL A 377 -0.41 14.32 9.52
C VAL A 377 0.81 13.70 8.85
N SER A 378 0.83 13.70 7.55
CA SER A 378 1.98 13.21 6.78
C SER A 378 3.01 14.32 6.61
N TRP A 379 4.27 13.94 6.53
CA TRP A 379 5.36 14.87 6.22
C TRP A 379 6.34 14.22 5.25
N MET A 380 6.99 15.06 4.44
CA MET A 380 8.01 14.64 3.49
C MET A 380 9.13 15.68 3.46
N LEU A 381 10.37 15.22 3.51
CA LEU A 381 11.56 16.03 3.33
C LEU A 381 12.34 15.48 2.14
N THR A 382 12.56 16.30 1.14
CA THR A 382 13.30 15.94 -0.07
C THR A 382 14.31 17.00 -0.42
N ASP A 383 15.26 16.66 -1.30
CA ASP A 383 16.00 17.68 -2.02
C ASP A 383 15.03 18.65 -2.70
N TYR A 384 15.40 19.92 -2.81
CA TYR A 384 14.47 20.96 -3.27
C TYR A 384 13.92 20.69 -4.67
N ASP A 385 14.79 20.20 -5.57
CA ASP A 385 14.47 19.91 -6.96
C ASP A 385 14.06 18.45 -7.20
N TYR A 386 13.84 17.68 -6.12
CA TYR A 386 13.43 16.30 -6.23
C TYR A 386 12.08 16.17 -6.92
N VAL A 387 12.07 15.33 -7.94
CA VAL A 387 10.85 14.83 -8.59
C VAL A 387 10.97 13.31 -8.59
N MET A 388 9.95 12.65 -8.08
CA MET A 388 9.95 11.18 -8.09
C MET A 388 10.00 10.68 -9.54
N PRO A 389 11.01 9.89 -9.94
CA PRO A 389 11.12 9.40 -11.30
C PRO A 389 9.95 8.52 -11.69
N GLU A 390 9.38 8.71 -12.87
CA GLU A 390 8.46 7.75 -13.49
C GLU A 390 9.27 6.85 -14.43
N LEU A 391 9.43 5.59 -14.03
CA LEU A 391 10.18 4.59 -14.77
C LEU A 391 9.21 3.53 -15.30
N ASP A 392 9.40 3.11 -16.56
CA ASP A 392 8.60 2.05 -17.19
C ASP A 392 9.28 0.67 -17.16
N THR A 393 10.59 0.66 -16.93
CA THR A 393 11.38 -0.56 -16.84
C THR A 393 12.26 -0.53 -15.61
N PHE A 394 12.58 -1.71 -15.09
CA PHE A 394 13.47 -1.88 -13.92
C PHE A 394 14.95 -1.61 -14.29
N ASN A 395 15.20 -0.59 -15.10
CA ASN A 395 16.53 -0.05 -15.37
C ASN A 395 16.77 1.16 -14.46
N TRP A 396 16.92 0.88 -13.16
CA TRP A 396 17.01 1.91 -12.15
C TRP A 396 18.38 1.96 -11.50
N LYS A 397 18.82 3.17 -11.20
CA LYS A 397 20.05 3.46 -10.51
C LYS A 397 19.77 4.30 -9.28
N LEU A 398 20.12 3.77 -8.10
CA LEU A 398 20.04 4.54 -6.86
C LEU A 398 20.98 5.77 -6.97
N ASN A 399 20.43 6.95 -6.69
CA ASN A 399 21.24 8.12 -6.46
C ASN A 399 21.62 8.17 -4.95
N PRO A 400 22.86 7.85 -4.57
CA PRO A 400 23.26 7.81 -3.16
C PRO A 400 23.28 9.19 -2.51
N GLU A 401 23.31 10.27 -3.29
CA GLU A 401 23.35 11.64 -2.80
C GLU A 401 21.95 12.21 -2.53
N GLU A 402 20.90 11.54 -3.00
CA GLU A 402 19.53 12.01 -2.90
C GLU A 402 18.96 11.80 -1.50
N THR A 403 18.30 12.81 -0.96
CA THR A 403 17.56 12.74 0.30
C THR A 403 16.08 12.71 0.03
N VAL A 404 15.43 11.58 0.32
CA VAL A 404 13.98 11.39 0.17
C VAL A 404 13.47 10.64 1.39
N VAL A 405 12.77 11.33 2.26
CA VAL A 405 12.20 10.74 3.47
C VAL A 405 10.80 11.27 3.72
N TRP A 406 9.87 10.38 4.07
CA TRP A 406 8.55 10.75 4.56
C TRP A 406 8.03 9.76 5.58
N ASP A 407 7.15 10.25 6.42
CA ASP A 407 6.44 9.46 7.43
C ASP A 407 5.19 10.21 7.88
N SER A 408 4.55 9.76 8.93
CA SER A 408 3.34 10.36 9.49
C SER A 408 3.47 10.59 11.01
N ILE A 409 2.77 11.59 11.50
CA ILE A 409 2.71 11.97 12.91
C ILE A 409 1.26 11.86 13.37
N TYR A 410 1.03 11.16 14.48
CA TYR A 410 -0.31 11.07 15.08
C TYR A 410 -0.78 12.41 15.60
N VAL A 411 -2.07 12.68 15.41
CA VAL A 411 -2.77 13.82 16.00
C VAL A 411 -3.41 13.37 17.30
N THR A 412 -3.18 14.10 18.37
CA THR A 412 -3.75 13.81 19.70
C THR A 412 -4.24 15.11 20.31
N GLY A 413 -5.54 15.18 20.66
CA GLY A 413 -6.12 16.35 21.26
C GLY A 413 -6.02 17.62 20.40
N GLY A 414 -6.10 17.48 19.08
CA GLY A 414 -5.99 18.59 18.12
C GLY A 414 -4.58 19.12 17.90
N ALA A 415 -3.55 18.41 18.36
CA ALA A 415 -2.15 18.76 18.18
C ALA A 415 -1.33 17.57 17.69
N PHE A 416 -0.21 17.84 17.03
CA PHE A 416 0.75 16.81 16.63
C PHE A 416 2.16 17.28 16.92
N SER A 417 3.04 16.34 17.29
CA SER A 417 4.45 16.61 17.51
C SER A 417 5.25 15.33 17.37
N SER A 418 6.35 15.38 16.62
CA SER A 418 7.32 14.29 16.53
C SER A 418 8.73 14.82 16.50
N LYS A 419 9.62 14.16 17.24
CA LYS A 419 11.06 14.33 17.13
C LYS A 419 11.57 13.38 16.07
N ILE A 420 12.19 13.92 15.04
CA ILE A 420 12.74 13.19 13.91
C ILE A 420 14.25 13.21 14.02
N ASP A 421 14.85 12.04 14.05
CA ASP A 421 16.29 11.85 14.15
C ASP A 421 16.79 11.08 12.92
N LEU A 422 17.42 11.79 11.99
CA LEU A 422 18.01 11.26 10.76
C LEU A 422 19.55 11.22 10.86
N SER A 423 20.11 11.30 12.08
CA SER A 423 21.57 11.34 12.29
C SER A 423 22.21 9.95 12.25
N ARG A 424 21.44 8.90 12.50
CA ARG A 424 21.97 7.55 12.75
C ARG A 424 22.40 6.80 11.51
N ASN A 425 21.83 7.12 10.36
CA ASN A 425 22.18 6.46 9.11
C ASN A 425 22.45 7.48 8.00
N SER A 426 23.75 7.77 7.76
CA SER A 426 24.18 8.75 6.77
C SER A 426 23.98 8.28 5.33
N GLU A 427 23.88 6.98 5.09
CA GLU A 427 23.68 6.42 3.74
C GLU A 427 22.26 6.66 3.23
N PHE A 428 21.27 6.60 4.15
CA PHE A 428 19.88 6.90 3.81
C PHE A 428 19.58 8.39 3.73
N TYR A 429 20.31 9.23 4.51
CA TYR A 429 20.05 10.67 4.64
C TYR A 429 21.34 11.48 4.50
N PRO A 430 21.89 11.57 3.27
CA PRO A 430 23.21 12.16 3.04
C PRO A 430 23.25 13.68 3.21
N PHE A 431 22.14 14.39 2.91
CA PHE A 431 22.01 15.83 3.01
C PHE A 431 23.12 16.61 2.26
N VAL A 432 23.37 16.24 1.01
CA VAL A 432 24.37 16.90 0.16
C VAL A 432 23.83 18.12 -0.60
N ALA A 433 22.50 18.17 -0.83
CA ALA A 433 21.88 19.27 -1.53
C ALA A 433 21.99 20.61 -0.76
N LYS A 434 21.97 21.72 -1.48
CA LYS A 434 22.03 23.07 -0.86
C LYS A 434 20.71 23.47 -0.19
N LYS A 435 19.59 22.98 -0.72
CA LYS A 435 18.24 23.29 -0.27
C LYS A 435 17.38 22.04 -0.23
N TYR A 436 16.42 22.04 0.68
CA TYR A 436 15.46 20.98 0.89
C TYR A 436 14.06 21.55 0.93
N LYS A 437 13.08 20.75 0.52
CA LYS A 437 11.66 21.08 0.66
C LYS A 437 11.07 20.19 1.74
N LEU A 438 10.50 20.81 2.77
CA LEU A 438 9.71 20.14 3.79
C LEU A 438 8.24 20.44 3.53
N THR A 439 7.48 19.38 3.29
CA THR A 439 6.02 19.42 3.09
C THR A 439 5.34 18.69 4.24
N VAL A 440 4.30 19.28 4.80
CA VAL A 440 3.46 18.68 5.85
C VAL A 440 2.01 18.81 5.41
N TRP A 441 1.25 17.70 5.40
CA TRP A 441 -0.12 17.75 4.88
C TRP A 441 -1.05 16.78 5.61
N PHE A 442 -2.34 17.09 5.53
CA PHE A 442 -3.43 16.22 5.92
C PHE A 442 -4.44 16.09 4.78
N SER A 443 -4.85 14.86 4.48
CA SER A 443 -5.91 14.55 3.52
C SER A 443 -6.84 13.48 4.10
N PRO A 444 -8.17 13.62 3.95
CA PRO A 444 -9.12 12.58 4.37
C PRO A 444 -8.97 11.29 3.58
N GLN A 445 -8.24 11.30 2.47
CA GLN A 445 -7.98 10.13 1.64
C GLN A 445 -6.75 9.33 2.07
N GLN A 446 -6.00 9.79 3.07
CA GLN A 446 -4.87 9.03 3.59
C GLN A 446 -5.33 7.65 4.06
N PRO A 447 -4.53 6.58 3.81
CA PRO A 447 -4.93 5.19 4.09
C PRO A 447 -5.42 4.93 5.51
N ASN A 448 -4.95 5.71 6.46
CA ASN A 448 -5.26 5.56 7.88
C ASN A 448 -6.15 6.70 8.43
N CYS A 449 -6.85 7.45 7.57
CA CYS A 449 -7.80 8.43 8.04
C CYS A 449 -9.03 7.72 8.61
N PRO A 450 -9.40 7.95 9.87
CA PRO A 450 -10.58 7.32 10.46
C PRO A 450 -11.86 7.66 9.73
N ASP A 451 -12.78 6.71 9.65
CA ASP A 451 -14.06 6.87 8.97
C ASP A 451 -14.86 8.07 9.49
N TYR A 452 -14.91 8.27 10.81
CA TYR A 452 -15.63 9.39 11.40
C TYR A 452 -15.06 10.76 11.01
N ILE A 453 -13.74 10.85 10.80
CA ILE A 453 -13.12 12.08 10.28
C ILE A 453 -13.53 12.30 8.83
N GLN A 454 -13.47 11.25 7.99
CA GLN A 454 -13.94 11.34 6.61
C GLN A 454 -15.42 11.74 6.55
N ASP A 455 -16.25 11.21 7.44
CA ASP A 455 -17.67 11.53 7.52
C ASP A 455 -17.89 13.02 7.85
N ARG A 456 -17.06 13.59 8.73
CA ARG A 456 -17.18 15.02 9.12
C ARG A 456 -16.62 15.97 8.07
N VAL A 457 -15.48 15.65 7.47
CA VAL A 457 -14.80 16.56 6.53
C VAL A 457 -15.20 16.33 5.08
N GLY A 458 -15.86 15.22 4.79
CA GLY A 458 -16.15 14.74 3.44
C GLY A 458 -14.98 13.97 2.84
N TRP A 459 -15.27 13.03 1.94
CA TRP A 459 -14.23 12.22 1.27
C TRP A 459 -13.29 13.03 0.40
N LYS A 460 -13.77 14.18 -0.11
CA LYS A 460 -12.98 15.13 -0.90
C LYS A 460 -12.51 16.33 -0.09
N GLY A 461 -12.71 16.33 1.24
CA GLY A 461 -12.37 17.44 2.12
C GLY A 461 -13.29 18.66 1.95
N GLU A 462 -14.55 18.44 1.58
CA GLU A 462 -15.51 19.48 1.22
C GLU A 462 -15.74 20.49 2.35
N ALA A 463 -15.61 20.06 3.60
CA ALA A 463 -15.81 20.92 4.76
C ALA A 463 -14.67 21.92 5.01
N PHE A 464 -13.44 21.64 4.55
CA PHE A 464 -12.28 22.46 4.90
C PHE A 464 -12.39 23.91 4.43
N ARG A 465 -12.04 24.85 5.35
CA ARG A 465 -12.00 26.30 5.13
C ARG A 465 -10.73 26.96 5.65
N ASP A 466 -9.71 26.16 5.92
CA ASP A 466 -8.42 26.59 6.44
C ASP A 466 -7.67 27.52 5.47
N LYS A 467 -6.79 28.36 6.01
CA LYS A 467 -5.92 29.24 5.22
C LYS A 467 -4.90 28.47 4.39
N LEU A 468 -4.48 27.28 4.86
CA LEU A 468 -3.50 26.41 4.20
C LEU A 468 -4.18 25.32 3.36
N LEU A 469 -5.29 25.66 2.72
CA LEU A 469 -6.04 24.78 1.84
C LEU A 469 -5.34 24.62 0.50
N ASP A 470 -5.02 23.39 0.12
CA ASP A 470 -4.52 23.02 -1.20
C ASP A 470 -5.62 22.32 -2.02
N THR A 471 -5.89 22.85 -3.20
CA THR A 471 -6.83 22.29 -4.20
C THR A 471 -6.14 21.99 -5.54
N LYS A 472 -4.82 22.19 -5.60
CA LYS A 472 -4.05 22.14 -6.85
C LYS A 472 -3.29 20.82 -7.02
N THR A 473 -2.73 20.29 -5.91
CA THR A 473 -1.94 19.07 -5.94
C THR A 473 -2.76 17.87 -6.40
N ASN A 474 -4.03 17.80 -5.99
CA ASN A 474 -4.96 16.76 -6.42
C ASN A 474 -6.29 17.41 -6.84
N PRO A 475 -6.49 17.68 -8.14
CA PRO A 475 -7.70 18.37 -8.63
C PRO A 475 -8.97 17.63 -8.21
N GLY A 476 -9.96 18.40 -7.73
CA GLY A 476 -11.23 17.86 -7.23
C GLY A 476 -11.22 17.47 -5.75
N PHE A 477 -10.05 17.49 -5.10
CA PHE A 477 -9.89 17.21 -3.67
C PHE A 477 -9.32 18.41 -2.93
N ARG A 478 -9.63 18.50 -1.64
CA ARG A 478 -9.10 19.52 -0.75
C ARG A 478 -8.24 18.84 0.32
N CYS A 479 -7.04 19.29 0.46
CA CYS A 479 -6.16 18.89 1.56
C CYS A 479 -5.59 20.12 2.27
N LEU A 480 -5.13 19.91 3.48
CA LEU A 480 -4.41 20.93 4.24
C LEU A 480 -2.92 20.73 3.99
N LYS A 481 -2.21 21.77 3.55
CA LYS A 481 -0.82 21.64 3.13
C LYS A 481 0.00 22.84 3.56
N TRP A 482 1.12 22.55 4.19
CA TRP A 482 2.13 23.52 4.53
C TRP A 482 3.47 23.11 3.92
N GLU A 483 4.18 24.05 3.35
CA GLU A 483 5.49 23.83 2.74
C GLU A 483 6.48 24.90 3.15
N THR A 484 7.74 24.50 3.30
CA THR A 484 8.84 25.42 3.51
C THR A 484 10.12 24.92 2.84
N VAL A 485 11.00 25.87 2.51
CA VAL A 485 12.34 25.58 1.97
C VAL A 485 13.34 25.78 3.09
N LEU A 486 14.15 24.76 3.33
CA LEU A 486 15.21 24.73 4.32
C LEU A 486 16.57 24.73 3.62
N THR A 487 17.52 25.48 4.12
CA THR A 487 18.91 25.34 3.67
C THR A 487 19.58 24.15 4.35
N ARG A 488 20.67 23.65 3.74
CA ARG A 488 21.49 22.62 4.37
C ARG A 488 21.93 22.99 5.78
N ASP A 489 22.32 24.26 6.00
CA ASP A 489 22.75 24.75 7.31
C ASP A 489 21.62 24.70 8.36
N GLN A 490 20.39 24.91 7.94
CA GLN A 490 19.23 24.78 8.83
C GLN A 490 18.96 23.33 9.25
N LEU A 491 19.36 22.35 8.44
CA LEU A 491 19.19 20.92 8.75
C LEU A 491 20.43 20.33 9.42
N VAL A 492 21.59 20.50 8.82
CA VAL A 492 22.82 19.81 9.22
C VAL A 492 23.73 20.71 10.09
N GLY A 493 23.66 22.02 9.93
CA GLY A 493 24.59 22.98 10.53
C GLY A 493 25.65 23.43 9.53
N LYS A 494 26.38 24.49 9.89
CA LYS A 494 27.49 24.92 9.09
C LYS A 494 28.59 23.85 9.13
N PRO A 495 29.28 23.60 8.01
CA PRO A 495 30.49 22.79 8.06
C PRO A 495 31.49 23.47 9.03
N GLY A 496 32.00 22.68 9.98
CA GLY A 496 33.02 23.14 10.93
C GLY A 496 34.33 23.41 10.24
#